data_ac0fecba84d715e5467658a140dcaa2f
#
_entry.id   ac0fecba84d715e5467658a140dcaa2f
#
_cell.length_a   1.000
_cell.length_b   1.000
_cell.length_c   1.000
_cell.angle_alpha   90.00
_cell.angle_beta   90.00
_cell.angle_gamma   90.00
#
_symmetry.space_group_name_H-M   'P 1'
#
loop_
_entity.id
_entity.type
_entity.pdbx_description
1 polymer ?
#
loop_
_entity_poly.entity_id
_entity_poly.type
_entity_poly.pdbx_seq_one_letter_code
_entity_poly.pdbx_strand_id
1 'polypeptide(L)'
;TPIPSGMLFTSKLVALVIALAIMYTATILIGIIAQTAYGYYNYEIDVYVKSLLIIGLLGFTFYIVLSLLFHYLINNRYIAYFAFVAFIVVNSFIWGLIEINSNMLSFGSRPSITYSDMNKFGPFVPSTIWFNIYWATFCVVLCFVINAFFIRGKELHFKTRTIIAGSILRKNKVAFALSIIAFVTCASFVFYNTKILNSYDAEKEIENKQVAYEKKYKKFEHLTQPRFYKFDYKIDIMPEERSLVVHA
;
A
#
# COMPACT_ATOMS: atom_id res chain seq x y z
N THR A 1 2.62 -39.73 -4.29
CA THR A 1 3.89 -38.98 -4.12
C THR A 1 3.70 -37.92 -3.03
N PRO A 2 4.60 -37.81 -2.07
CA PRO A 2 4.47 -36.83 -1.00
C PRO A 2 4.78 -35.43 -1.54
N ILE A 3 3.71 -34.66 -1.91
CA ILE A 3 3.84 -33.29 -2.34
C ILE A 3 4.27 -32.44 -1.14
N PRO A 4 5.31 -31.59 -1.21
CA PRO A 4 5.73 -30.74 -0.11
C PRO A 4 4.66 -29.70 0.26
N SER A 5 4.55 -29.39 1.55
CA SER A 5 3.53 -28.44 2.06
C SER A 5 3.64 -27.05 1.43
N GLY A 6 4.85 -26.60 1.16
CA GLY A 6 5.08 -25.31 0.49
C GLY A 6 4.48 -25.25 -0.92
N MET A 7 4.54 -26.33 -1.71
CA MET A 7 3.94 -26.36 -3.04
C MET A 7 2.40 -26.26 -2.98
N LEU A 8 1.77 -26.90 -1.99
CA LEU A 8 0.33 -26.79 -1.79
C LEU A 8 -0.08 -25.39 -1.32
N PHE A 9 0.71 -24.76 -0.48
CA PHE A 9 0.47 -23.39 -0.06
C PHE A 9 0.59 -22.42 -1.24
N THR A 10 1.71 -22.49 -2.00
CA THR A 10 1.93 -21.61 -3.15
C THR A 10 0.87 -21.80 -4.23
N SER A 11 0.42 -23.04 -4.50
CA SER A 11 -0.66 -23.30 -5.47
C SER A 11 -1.98 -22.63 -5.05
N LYS A 12 -2.33 -22.65 -3.76
CA LYS A 12 -3.52 -21.96 -3.24
C LYS A 12 -3.40 -20.43 -3.36
N LEU A 13 -2.22 -19.88 -3.00
CA LEU A 13 -1.98 -18.44 -3.13
C LEU A 13 -2.10 -18.01 -4.60
N VAL A 14 -1.45 -18.71 -5.51
CA VAL A 14 -1.50 -18.42 -6.95
C VAL A 14 -2.93 -18.53 -7.49
N ALA A 15 -3.69 -19.57 -7.09
CA ALA A 15 -5.09 -19.71 -7.49
C ALA A 15 -5.96 -18.52 -7.06
N LEU A 16 -5.77 -18.02 -5.83
CA LEU A 16 -6.50 -16.84 -5.34
C LEU A 16 -6.10 -15.56 -6.11
N VAL A 17 -4.82 -15.39 -6.41
CA VAL A 17 -4.34 -14.24 -7.21
C VAL A 17 -4.90 -14.31 -8.64
N ILE A 18 -4.93 -15.48 -9.26
CA ILE A 18 -5.53 -15.68 -10.59
C ILE A 18 -7.03 -15.37 -10.56
N ALA A 19 -7.74 -15.86 -9.56
CA ALA A 19 -9.17 -15.57 -9.42
C ALA A 19 -9.43 -14.05 -9.31
N LEU A 20 -8.60 -13.35 -8.53
CA LEU A 20 -8.67 -11.90 -8.41
C LEU A 20 -8.33 -11.19 -9.74
N ALA A 21 -7.32 -11.67 -10.46
CA ALA A 21 -6.96 -11.13 -11.78
C ALA A 21 -8.11 -11.29 -12.79
N ILE A 22 -8.80 -12.44 -12.78
CA ILE A 22 -9.98 -12.66 -13.60
C ILE A 22 -11.10 -11.66 -13.25
N MET A 23 -11.35 -11.41 -11.96
CA MET A 23 -12.33 -10.41 -11.52
C MET A 23 -11.97 -9.01 -12.01
N TYR A 24 -10.71 -8.59 -11.92
CA TYR A 24 -10.28 -7.28 -12.43
C TYR A 24 -10.39 -7.19 -13.95
N THR A 25 -10.07 -8.27 -14.67
CA THR A 25 -10.24 -8.32 -16.13
C THR A 25 -11.70 -8.18 -16.51
N ALA A 26 -12.61 -8.86 -15.79
CA ALA A 26 -14.04 -8.71 -15.98
C ALA A 26 -14.50 -7.26 -15.70
N THR A 27 -13.98 -6.61 -14.67
CA THR A 27 -14.27 -5.20 -14.36
C THR A 27 -13.82 -4.28 -15.49
N ILE A 28 -12.65 -4.52 -16.09
CA ILE A 28 -12.18 -3.76 -17.27
C ILE A 28 -13.14 -3.92 -18.43
N LEU A 29 -13.56 -5.16 -18.74
CA LEU A 29 -14.50 -5.43 -19.82
C LEU A 29 -15.85 -4.73 -19.61
N ILE A 30 -16.38 -4.77 -18.38
CA ILE A 30 -17.61 -4.06 -18.01
C ILE A 30 -17.44 -2.55 -18.19
N GLY A 31 -16.28 -2.00 -17.78
CA GLY A 31 -15.97 -0.59 -17.96
C GLY A 31 -15.95 -0.17 -19.44
N ILE A 32 -15.32 -0.96 -20.30
CA ILE A 32 -15.28 -0.72 -21.75
C ILE A 32 -16.68 -0.79 -22.36
N ILE A 33 -17.48 -1.80 -21.99
CA ILE A 33 -18.87 -1.92 -22.45
C ILE A 33 -19.69 -0.70 -22.02
N ALA A 34 -19.56 -0.26 -20.79
CA ALA A 34 -20.25 0.92 -20.28
C ALA A 34 -19.86 2.18 -21.05
N GLN A 35 -18.55 2.43 -21.27
CA GLN A 35 -18.06 3.55 -22.07
C GLN A 35 -18.67 3.55 -23.48
N THR A 36 -18.69 2.38 -24.13
CA THR A 36 -19.27 2.21 -25.47
C THR A 36 -20.76 2.55 -25.46
N ALA A 37 -21.50 2.10 -24.45
CA ALA A 37 -22.94 2.36 -24.31
C ALA A 37 -23.26 3.86 -24.13
N TYR A 38 -22.35 4.60 -23.48
CA TYR A 38 -22.43 6.07 -23.34
C TYR A 38 -21.88 6.84 -24.54
N GLY A 39 -21.47 6.17 -25.62
CA GLY A 39 -20.95 6.81 -26.84
C GLY A 39 -19.49 7.30 -26.73
N TYR A 40 -18.76 6.86 -25.71
CA TYR A 40 -17.35 7.20 -25.52
C TYR A 40 -16.45 6.08 -26.05
N TYR A 41 -15.72 6.35 -27.15
CA TYR A 41 -14.93 5.34 -27.86
C TYR A 41 -13.42 5.50 -27.70
N ASN A 42 -12.96 6.51 -26.95
CA ASN A 42 -11.54 6.66 -26.66
C ASN A 42 -11.15 5.81 -25.44
N TYR A 43 -10.79 4.54 -25.70
CA TYR A 43 -10.45 3.59 -24.64
C TYR A 43 -8.99 3.75 -24.21
N GLU A 44 -8.79 4.18 -22.99
CA GLU A 44 -7.46 4.25 -22.37
C GLU A 44 -7.12 2.92 -21.69
N ILE A 45 -6.90 1.86 -22.47
CA ILE A 45 -6.63 0.49 -21.97
C ILE A 45 -5.40 0.47 -21.09
N ASP A 46 -4.38 1.27 -21.38
CA ASP A 46 -3.16 1.42 -20.59
C ASP A 46 -3.49 1.87 -19.14
N VAL A 47 -4.41 2.80 -18.98
CA VAL A 47 -4.85 3.30 -17.66
C VAL A 47 -5.61 2.21 -16.90
N TYR A 48 -6.52 1.48 -17.56
CA TYR A 48 -7.23 0.35 -16.96
C TYR A 48 -6.26 -0.73 -16.47
N VAL A 49 -5.33 -1.15 -17.31
CA VAL A 49 -4.35 -2.19 -16.97
C VAL A 49 -3.46 -1.74 -15.82
N LYS A 50 -2.91 -0.54 -15.86
CA LYS A 50 -2.05 -0.01 -14.80
C LYS A 50 -2.78 0.14 -13.48
N SER A 51 -3.99 0.72 -13.50
CA SER A 51 -4.76 0.98 -12.28
C SER A 51 -5.26 -0.30 -11.62
N LEU A 52 -5.82 -1.22 -12.40
CA LEU A 52 -6.50 -2.40 -11.88
C LEU A 52 -5.58 -3.62 -11.80
N LEU A 53 -4.89 -4.00 -12.90
CA LEU A 53 -4.09 -5.22 -12.92
C LEU A 53 -2.68 -5.04 -12.31
N ILE A 54 -2.10 -3.83 -12.35
CA ILE A 54 -0.79 -3.63 -11.71
C ILE A 54 -0.96 -3.11 -10.29
N ILE A 55 -1.59 -1.95 -10.14
CA ILE A 55 -1.70 -1.29 -8.83
C ILE A 55 -2.73 -1.98 -7.94
N GLY A 56 -3.94 -2.22 -8.46
CA GLY A 56 -5.06 -2.81 -7.70
C GLY A 56 -4.77 -4.25 -7.30
N LEU A 57 -4.41 -5.12 -8.26
CA LEU A 57 -4.15 -6.53 -8.03
C LEU A 57 -3.06 -6.74 -6.97
N LEU A 58 -1.94 -5.98 -7.06
CA LEU A 58 -0.86 -6.09 -6.09
C LEU A 58 -1.32 -5.70 -4.68
N GLY A 59 -2.08 -4.61 -4.55
CA GLY A 59 -2.61 -4.19 -3.26
C GLY A 59 -3.51 -5.24 -2.62
N PHE A 60 -4.45 -5.81 -3.37
CA PHE A 60 -5.32 -6.87 -2.84
C PHE A 60 -4.59 -8.18 -2.58
N THR A 61 -3.50 -8.47 -3.31
CA THR A 61 -2.65 -9.64 -3.02
C THR A 61 -2.07 -9.58 -1.59
N PHE A 62 -1.74 -8.41 -1.08
CA PHE A 62 -1.30 -8.27 0.32
C PHE A 62 -2.40 -8.72 1.31
N TYR A 63 -3.64 -8.33 1.06
CA TYR A 63 -4.79 -8.76 1.88
C TYR A 63 -5.10 -10.25 1.73
N ILE A 64 -4.87 -10.85 0.56
CA ILE A 64 -4.96 -12.32 0.39
C ILE A 64 -3.95 -13.01 1.30
N VAL A 65 -2.70 -12.56 1.31
CA VAL A 65 -1.66 -13.13 2.18
C VAL A 65 -2.03 -12.99 3.65
N LEU A 66 -2.51 -11.80 4.04
CA LEU A 66 -2.96 -11.57 5.41
C LEU A 66 -4.15 -12.45 5.81
N SER A 67 -5.14 -12.59 4.92
CA SER A 67 -6.29 -13.48 5.14
C SER A 67 -5.83 -14.93 5.34
N LEU A 68 -4.92 -15.41 4.49
CA LEU A 68 -4.34 -16.73 4.66
C LEU A 68 -3.62 -16.89 6.01
N LEU A 69 -2.91 -15.86 6.48
CA LEU A 69 -2.27 -15.88 7.81
C LEU A 69 -3.31 -16.16 8.91
N PHE A 70 -4.40 -15.42 8.95
CA PHE A 70 -5.47 -15.64 9.95
C PHE A 70 -6.07 -17.04 9.84
N HIS A 71 -6.33 -17.52 8.61
CA HIS A 71 -6.91 -18.85 8.39
C HIS A 71 -5.98 -20.01 8.77
N TYR A 72 -4.66 -19.82 8.71
CA TYR A 72 -3.71 -20.84 9.12
C TYR A 72 -3.29 -20.71 10.60
N LEU A 73 -3.41 -19.54 11.21
CA LEU A 73 -3.18 -19.38 12.65
C LEU A 73 -4.35 -19.88 13.48
N ILE A 74 -5.57 -19.59 13.06
CA ILE A 74 -6.81 -19.87 13.81
C ILE A 74 -7.47 -21.14 13.25
N ASN A 75 -7.70 -22.14 14.12
CA ASN A 75 -8.26 -23.43 13.70
C ASN A 75 -9.73 -23.36 13.24
N ASN A 76 -10.49 -22.42 13.79
CA ASN A 76 -11.89 -22.25 13.44
C ASN A 76 -12.00 -21.24 12.28
N ARG A 77 -12.54 -21.70 11.14
CA ARG A 77 -12.69 -20.88 9.94
C ARG A 77 -13.55 -19.62 10.13
N TYR A 78 -14.58 -19.70 10.97
CA TYR A 78 -15.47 -18.56 11.21
C TYR A 78 -14.78 -17.50 12.08
N ILE A 79 -14.07 -17.95 13.12
CA ILE A 79 -13.27 -17.06 13.98
C ILE A 79 -12.15 -16.43 13.16
N ALA A 80 -11.48 -17.18 12.28
CA ALA A 80 -10.43 -16.67 11.42
C ALA A 80 -10.94 -15.57 10.47
N TYR A 81 -12.11 -15.80 9.85
CA TYR A 81 -12.75 -14.80 9.00
C TYR A 81 -13.13 -13.54 9.79
N PHE A 82 -13.77 -13.71 10.94
CA PHE A 82 -14.13 -12.59 11.81
C PHE A 82 -12.90 -11.78 12.25
N ALA A 83 -11.84 -12.48 12.71
CA ALA A 83 -10.60 -11.85 13.12
C ALA A 83 -9.92 -11.07 11.98
N PHE A 84 -9.96 -11.60 10.76
CA PHE A 84 -9.44 -10.89 9.58
C PHE A 84 -10.24 -9.62 9.28
N VAL A 85 -11.57 -9.69 9.28
CA VAL A 85 -12.43 -8.51 9.06
C VAL A 85 -12.24 -7.49 10.18
N ALA A 86 -12.21 -7.94 11.45
CA ALA A 86 -11.95 -7.07 12.58
C ALA A 86 -10.59 -6.38 12.48
N PHE A 87 -9.55 -7.10 12.04
CA PHE A 87 -8.24 -6.50 11.79
C PHE A 87 -8.31 -5.39 10.74
N ILE A 88 -9.00 -5.62 9.61
CA ILE A 88 -9.14 -4.59 8.55
C ILE A 88 -9.82 -3.34 9.11
N VAL A 89 -10.92 -3.52 9.85
CA VAL A 89 -11.67 -2.41 10.46
C VAL A 89 -10.78 -1.65 11.44
N VAL A 90 -10.13 -2.36 12.37
CA VAL A 90 -9.24 -1.74 13.36
C VAL A 90 -8.08 -1.03 12.66
N ASN A 91 -7.44 -1.67 11.66
CA ASN A 91 -6.35 -1.06 10.90
C ASN A 91 -6.75 0.21 10.15
N SER A 92 -8.02 0.34 9.74
CA SER A 92 -8.52 1.53 9.05
C SER A 92 -8.75 2.72 9.99
N PHE A 93 -9.09 2.47 11.25
CA PHE A 93 -9.47 3.53 12.20
C PHE A 93 -8.40 3.86 13.24
N ILE A 94 -7.58 2.88 13.65
CA ILE A 94 -6.67 3.03 14.79
C ILE A 94 -5.64 4.13 14.57
N TRP A 95 -5.13 4.28 13.35
CA TRP A 95 -4.08 5.24 13.05
C TRP A 95 -4.56 6.69 13.13
N GLY A 96 -5.81 6.94 12.74
CA GLY A 96 -6.46 8.25 12.93
C GLY A 96 -6.73 8.54 14.41
N LEU A 97 -7.14 7.52 15.20
CA LEU A 97 -7.40 7.71 16.62
C LEU A 97 -6.15 8.03 17.44
N ILE A 98 -5.00 7.49 17.06
CA ILE A 98 -3.72 7.76 17.74
C ILE A 98 -2.93 8.90 17.08
N GLU A 99 -3.54 9.63 16.15
CA GLU A 99 -2.96 10.77 15.43
C GLU A 99 -1.64 10.43 14.69
N ILE A 100 -1.44 9.15 14.33
CA ILE A 100 -0.27 8.69 13.58
C ILE A 100 -0.68 8.44 12.13
N ASN A 101 -0.37 9.36 11.25
CA ASN A 101 -0.66 9.24 9.83
C ASN A 101 0.57 8.74 9.06
N SER A 102 0.76 7.42 9.02
CA SER A 102 1.92 6.79 8.35
C SER A 102 1.52 5.58 7.53
N ASN A 103 1.79 5.63 6.23
CA ASN A 103 1.56 4.51 5.32
C ASN A 103 2.43 3.27 5.62
N MET A 104 3.47 3.42 6.45
CA MET A 104 4.30 2.29 6.88
C MET A 104 3.65 1.45 7.99
N LEU A 105 2.74 2.02 8.77
CA LEU A 105 2.10 1.34 9.90
C LEU A 105 0.75 0.76 9.52
N SER A 106 0.00 1.43 8.66
CA SER A 106 -1.28 0.92 8.16
C SER A 106 -1.04 -0.15 7.10
N PHE A 107 -1.42 -1.40 7.41
CA PHE A 107 -1.17 -2.55 6.53
C PHE A 107 -1.71 -2.34 5.11
N GLY A 108 -0.87 -2.54 4.12
CA GLY A 108 -1.22 -2.40 2.70
C GLY A 108 -1.43 -0.96 2.23
N SER A 109 -1.22 0.02 3.11
CA SER A 109 -1.35 1.44 2.76
C SER A 109 -0.20 1.93 1.90
N ARG A 110 -0.50 2.88 1.05
CA ARG A 110 0.44 3.53 0.13
C ARG A 110 -0.01 4.97 -0.12
N PRO A 111 0.88 5.86 -0.57
CA PRO A 111 0.50 7.20 -0.98
C PRO A 111 -0.60 7.16 -2.05
N SER A 112 -1.53 8.09 -1.99
CA SER A 112 -2.60 8.22 -2.97
C SER A 112 -2.01 8.46 -4.36
N ILE A 113 -2.57 7.78 -5.36
CA ILE A 113 -2.21 7.95 -6.75
C ILE A 113 -3.38 8.63 -7.44
N THR A 114 -3.13 9.80 -7.98
CA THR A 114 -4.13 10.52 -8.79
C THR A 114 -3.70 10.48 -10.24
N TYR A 115 -4.59 10.03 -11.12
CA TYR A 115 -4.40 10.10 -12.56
C TYR A 115 -4.74 11.49 -13.07
N SER A 116 -3.94 11.98 -14.00
CA SER A 116 -4.18 13.23 -14.71
C SER A 116 -3.88 13.03 -16.20
N ASP A 117 -4.75 13.53 -17.07
CA ASP A 117 -4.55 13.45 -18.53
C ASP A 117 -3.25 14.11 -18.99
N MET A 118 -2.79 15.13 -18.29
CA MET A 118 -1.56 15.85 -18.61
C MET A 118 -0.29 15.10 -18.21
N ASN A 119 -0.30 14.41 -17.06
CA ASN A 119 0.90 13.81 -16.46
C ASN A 119 0.72 12.32 -16.12
N LYS A 120 -0.40 11.72 -16.50
CA LYS A 120 -0.77 10.34 -16.16
C LYS A 120 -0.65 10.09 -14.65
N PHE A 121 0.11 9.09 -14.23
CA PHE A 121 0.41 8.82 -12.82
C PHE A 121 1.64 9.59 -12.30
N GLY A 122 2.39 10.21 -13.20
CA GLY A 122 3.52 11.13 -13.00
C GLY A 122 4.38 10.88 -11.76
N PRO A 123 4.48 11.88 -10.88
CA PRO A 123 5.39 11.86 -9.73
C PRO A 123 5.01 10.85 -8.63
N PHE A 124 3.80 10.28 -8.66
CA PHE A 124 3.33 9.32 -7.65
C PHE A 124 3.91 7.91 -7.83
N VAL A 125 4.40 7.58 -9.04
CA VAL A 125 4.88 6.24 -9.38
C VAL A 125 6.05 5.78 -8.51
N PRO A 126 7.14 6.56 -8.33
CA PRO A 126 8.29 6.11 -7.53
C PRO A 126 7.92 5.80 -6.08
N SER A 127 7.15 6.67 -5.42
CA SER A 127 6.73 6.45 -4.03
C SER A 127 5.85 5.21 -3.91
N THR A 128 4.92 5.00 -4.83
CA THR A 128 4.06 3.82 -4.85
C THR A 128 4.84 2.53 -5.06
N ILE A 129 5.84 2.52 -5.95
CA ILE A 129 6.71 1.36 -6.18
C ILE A 129 7.42 0.98 -4.88
N TRP A 130 8.04 1.93 -4.18
CA TRP A 130 8.76 1.65 -2.95
C TRP A 130 7.85 1.15 -1.82
N PHE A 131 6.66 1.72 -1.64
CA PHE A 131 5.69 1.20 -0.68
C PHE A 131 5.16 -0.19 -1.06
N ASN A 132 4.98 -0.48 -2.34
CA ASN A 132 4.62 -1.82 -2.80
C ASN A 132 5.73 -2.84 -2.54
N ILE A 133 7.00 -2.48 -2.76
CA ILE A 133 8.15 -3.34 -2.45
C ILE A 133 8.24 -3.57 -0.94
N TYR A 134 8.03 -2.54 -0.12
CA TYR A 134 7.99 -2.65 1.33
C TYR A 134 6.93 -3.66 1.80
N TRP A 135 5.69 -3.53 1.34
CA TRP A 135 4.63 -4.47 1.71
C TRP A 135 4.82 -5.85 1.10
N ALA A 136 5.36 -5.96 -0.11
CA ALA A 136 5.68 -7.24 -0.74
C ALA A 136 6.74 -8.00 0.05
N THR A 137 7.82 -7.36 0.48
CA THR A 137 8.86 -7.99 1.30
C THR A 137 8.30 -8.43 2.66
N PHE A 138 7.43 -7.64 3.29
CA PHE A 138 6.71 -8.05 4.48
C PHE A 138 5.82 -9.27 4.24
N CYS A 139 5.05 -9.30 3.14
CA CYS A 139 4.23 -10.45 2.76
C CYS A 139 5.06 -11.71 2.51
N VAL A 140 6.28 -11.59 1.98
CA VAL A 140 7.19 -12.74 1.86
C VAL A 140 7.54 -13.31 3.24
N VAL A 141 7.84 -12.48 4.22
CA VAL A 141 8.05 -12.93 5.61
C VAL A 141 6.79 -13.63 6.15
N LEU A 142 5.60 -13.06 5.93
CA LEU A 142 4.33 -13.69 6.32
C LEU A 142 4.14 -15.05 5.63
N CYS A 143 4.50 -15.19 4.35
CA CYS A 143 4.40 -16.46 3.62
C CYS A 143 5.26 -17.56 4.27
N PHE A 144 6.45 -17.25 4.79
CA PHE A 144 7.24 -18.22 5.56
C PHE A 144 6.52 -18.63 6.85
N VAL A 145 5.92 -17.69 7.56
CA VAL A 145 5.14 -17.99 8.77
C VAL A 145 3.93 -18.84 8.43
N ILE A 146 3.16 -18.48 7.40
CA ILE A 146 1.99 -19.25 6.95
C ILE A 146 2.39 -20.67 6.58
N ASN A 147 3.46 -20.84 5.80
CA ASN A 147 3.96 -22.17 5.41
C ASN A 147 4.38 -23.00 6.63
N ALA A 148 4.93 -22.37 7.65
CA ALA A 148 5.29 -23.06 8.90
C ALA A 148 4.05 -23.55 9.67
N PHE A 149 2.96 -22.79 9.67
CA PHE A 149 1.69 -23.17 10.30
C PHE A 149 0.79 -24.02 9.38
N PHE A 150 1.21 -24.28 8.13
CA PHE A 150 0.51 -25.14 7.19
C PHE A 150 0.70 -26.62 7.57
N ILE A 151 -0.01 -27.08 8.61
CA ILE A 151 0.06 -28.44 9.10
C ILE A 151 -1.03 -29.27 8.42
N ARG A 152 -0.64 -30.42 7.85
CA ARG A 152 -1.57 -31.39 7.25
C ARG A 152 -2.12 -32.30 8.35
N GLY A 153 -3.44 -32.35 8.48
CA GLY A 153 -4.09 -33.24 9.45
C GLY A 153 -5.09 -32.52 10.34
N LYS A 154 -5.82 -33.32 11.11
CA LYS A 154 -6.84 -32.85 12.05
C LYS A 154 -6.15 -32.54 13.36
N GLU A 155 -5.91 -31.37 13.68
CA GLU A 155 -5.26 -31.10 14.86
C GLU A 155 -5.20 -29.78 15.29
N LEU A 156 -4.96 -29.29 16.25
CA LEU A 156 -4.29 -29.69 17.45
C LEU A 156 -4.19 -28.50 18.36
N HIS A 157 -3.81 -28.71 19.54
CA HIS A 157 -3.53 -27.61 20.48
C HIS A 157 -2.53 -26.61 19.87
N PHE A 158 -2.79 -25.33 19.99
CA PHE A 158 -1.98 -24.23 19.47
C PHE A 158 -0.48 -24.36 19.86
N LYS A 159 -0.20 -24.82 21.08
CA LYS A 159 1.16 -25.05 21.60
C LYS A 159 1.94 -26.07 20.75
N THR A 160 1.30 -27.17 20.34
CA THR A 160 1.96 -28.19 19.48
C THR A 160 2.23 -27.62 18.08
N ARG A 161 1.29 -26.83 17.54
CA ARG A 161 1.46 -26.20 16.24
C ARG A 161 2.61 -25.20 16.22
N THR A 162 2.80 -24.41 17.29
CA THR A 162 3.93 -23.46 17.39
C THR A 162 5.27 -24.19 17.46
N ILE A 163 5.36 -25.32 18.14
CA ILE A 163 6.59 -26.15 18.19
C ILE A 163 6.93 -26.70 16.80
N ILE A 164 5.94 -27.25 16.10
CA ILE A 164 6.13 -27.76 14.72
C ILE A 164 6.53 -26.63 13.77
N ALA A 165 5.83 -25.49 13.83
CA ALA A 165 6.15 -24.31 13.01
C ALA A 165 7.59 -23.83 13.25
N GLY A 166 8.03 -23.79 14.51
CA GLY A 166 9.40 -23.44 14.86
C GLY A 166 10.42 -24.40 14.25
N SER A 167 10.13 -25.71 14.18
CA SER A 167 11.01 -26.70 13.55
C SER A 167 11.11 -26.49 12.02
N ILE A 168 9.98 -26.15 11.36
CA ILE A 168 9.94 -25.88 9.92
C ILE A 168 10.72 -24.60 9.58
N LEU A 169 10.57 -23.53 10.39
CA LEU A 169 11.34 -22.29 10.21
C LEU A 169 12.84 -22.53 10.41
N ARG A 170 13.24 -23.35 11.39
CA ARG A 170 14.65 -23.72 11.60
C ARG A 170 15.23 -24.49 10.42
N LYS A 171 14.44 -25.35 9.78
CA LYS A 171 14.87 -26.07 8.58
C LYS A 171 15.16 -25.13 7.41
N ASN A 172 14.40 -24.03 7.30
CA ASN A 172 14.53 -23.02 6.24
C ASN A 172 15.14 -21.71 6.77
N LYS A 173 15.96 -21.77 7.83
CA LYS A 173 16.47 -20.60 8.56
C LYS A 173 17.17 -19.55 7.68
N VAL A 174 17.93 -20.00 6.67
CA VAL A 174 18.67 -19.08 5.79
C VAL A 174 17.72 -18.27 4.92
N ALA A 175 16.78 -18.94 4.25
CA ALA A 175 15.81 -18.26 3.40
C ALA A 175 14.88 -17.32 4.21
N PHE A 176 14.48 -17.77 5.41
CA PHE A 176 13.69 -16.95 6.32
C PHE A 176 14.47 -15.73 6.82
N ALA A 177 15.74 -15.90 7.22
CA ALA A 177 16.61 -14.81 7.63
C ALA A 177 16.83 -13.79 6.49
N LEU A 178 17.08 -14.27 5.27
CA LEU A 178 17.21 -13.41 4.09
C LEU A 178 15.93 -12.60 3.82
N SER A 179 14.76 -13.20 3.99
CA SER A 179 13.49 -12.46 3.84
C SER A 179 13.32 -11.36 4.88
N ILE A 180 13.73 -11.60 6.13
CA ILE A 180 13.70 -10.59 7.18
C ILE A 180 14.70 -9.47 6.88
N ILE A 181 15.92 -9.81 6.46
CA ILE A 181 16.94 -8.82 6.10
C ILE A 181 16.43 -7.94 4.95
N ALA A 182 15.87 -8.55 3.90
CA ALA A 182 15.28 -7.81 2.77
C ALA A 182 14.17 -6.86 3.24
N PHE A 183 13.28 -7.32 4.12
CA PHE A 183 12.22 -6.46 4.68
C PHE A 183 12.80 -5.31 5.50
N VAL A 184 13.74 -5.58 6.42
CA VAL A 184 14.35 -4.55 7.26
C VAL A 184 15.11 -3.52 6.42
N THR A 185 15.85 -3.96 5.40
CA THR A 185 16.57 -3.05 4.48
C THR A 185 15.59 -2.16 3.73
N CYS A 186 14.51 -2.72 3.19
CA CYS A 186 13.48 -1.95 2.50
C CYS A 186 12.75 -0.99 3.46
N ALA A 187 12.41 -1.45 4.67
CA ALA A 187 11.78 -0.64 5.70
C ALA A 187 12.67 0.54 6.11
N SER A 188 13.96 0.30 6.30
CA SER A 188 14.93 1.35 6.63
C SER A 188 15.08 2.37 5.51
N PHE A 189 15.09 1.92 4.26
CA PHE A 189 15.15 2.80 3.10
C PHE A 189 13.90 3.69 2.99
N VAL A 190 12.70 3.09 3.09
CA VAL A 190 11.43 3.84 3.05
C VAL A 190 11.34 4.80 4.22
N PHE A 191 11.72 4.37 5.43
CA PHE A 191 11.74 5.22 6.62
C PHE A 191 12.68 6.42 6.45
N TYR A 192 13.90 6.18 5.97
CA TYR A 192 14.87 7.24 5.73
C TYR A 192 14.33 8.30 4.76
N ASN A 193 13.77 7.86 3.63
CA ASN A 193 13.23 8.77 2.61
C ASN A 193 11.97 9.51 3.07
N THR A 194 11.12 8.89 3.90
CA THR A 194 9.85 9.49 4.31
C THR A 194 9.91 10.31 5.59
N LYS A 195 10.87 10.03 6.49
CA LYS A 195 10.91 10.65 7.81
C LYS A 195 12.16 11.48 8.07
N ILE A 196 13.27 11.19 7.39
CA ILE A 196 14.56 11.87 7.61
C ILE A 196 14.84 12.87 6.48
N LEU A 197 14.78 12.43 5.22
CA LEU A 197 15.04 13.29 4.07
C LEU A 197 13.91 14.29 3.81
N ASN A 198 12.66 13.86 3.97
CA ASN A 198 11.50 14.72 3.82
C ASN A 198 10.89 14.99 5.19
N SER A 199 10.70 16.27 5.53
CA SER A 199 10.02 16.63 6.76
C SER A 199 8.58 16.11 6.70
N TYR A 200 8.27 15.18 7.59
CA TYR A 200 6.91 14.70 7.77
C TYR A 200 6.33 15.36 9.01
N ASP A 201 5.40 16.26 8.78
CA ASP A 201 4.61 16.85 9.86
C ASP A 201 3.41 15.93 10.14
N ALA A 202 3.26 15.52 11.39
CA ALA A 202 2.03 14.87 11.84
C ALA A 202 0.87 15.85 11.76
N GLU A 203 -0.38 15.35 11.63
CA GLU A 203 -1.58 16.20 11.48
C GLU A 203 -1.67 17.25 12.59
N LYS A 204 -1.37 16.86 13.82
CA LYS A 204 -1.30 17.75 14.98
C LYS A 204 -0.21 18.83 14.86
N GLU A 205 0.92 18.52 14.23
CA GLU A 205 1.97 19.53 13.98
C GLU A 205 1.54 20.52 12.92
N ILE A 206 0.84 20.07 11.89
CA ILE A 206 0.25 20.94 10.86
C ILE A 206 -0.78 21.85 11.50
N GLU A 207 -1.68 21.33 12.33
CA GLU A 207 -2.66 22.11 13.08
C GLU A 207 -1.98 23.15 13.98
N ASN A 208 -0.98 22.76 14.75
CA ASN A 208 -0.21 23.68 15.59
C ASN A 208 0.49 24.78 14.79
N LYS A 209 1.01 24.46 13.60
CA LYS A 209 1.58 25.45 12.69
C LYS A 209 0.53 26.41 12.15
N GLN A 210 -0.67 25.90 11.81
CA GLN A 210 -1.79 26.74 11.39
C GLN A 210 -2.24 27.67 12.51
N VAL A 211 -2.43 27.15 13.73
CA VAL A 211 -2.77 27.96 14.91
C VAL A 211 -1.71 29.01 15.20
N ALA A 212 -0.43 28.67 15.10
CA ALA A 212 0.66 29.62 15.29
C ALA A 212 0.65 30.70 14.19
N TYR A 213 0.37 30.32 12.94
CA TYR A 213 0.23 31.24 11.83
C TYR A 213 -0.95 32.20 12.05
N GLU A 214 -2.12 31.68 12.39
CA GLU A 214 -3.31 32.51 12.68
C GLU A 214 -3.05 33.50 13.81
N LYS A 215 -2.50 33.03 14.95
CA LYS A 215 -2.16 33.92 16.08
C LYS A 215 -1.20 35.02 15.68
N LYS A 216 -0.20 34.71 14.83
CA LYS A 216 0.81 35.68 14.38
C LYS A 216 0.24 36.72 13.44
N TYR A 217 -0.67 36.31 12.53
CA TYR A 217 -1.13 37.14 11.42
C TYR A 217 -2.54 37.71 11.61
N LYS A 218 -3.35 37.22 12.57
CA LYS A 218 -4.70 37.73 12.86
C LYS A 218 -4.76 39.24 13.10
N LYS A 219 -3.69 39.80 13.62
CA LYS A 219 -3.58 41.28 13.80
C LYS A 219 -3.66 42.08 12.50
N PHE A 220 -3.45 41.43 11.36
CA PHE A 220 -3.52 42.06 10.04
C PHE A 220 -4.87 41.85 9.33
N GLU A 221 -5.85 41.16 9.97
CA GLU A 221 -7.14 40.83 9.40
C GLU A 221 -7.90 42.06 8.88
N HIS A 222 -7.76 43.18 9.57
CA HIS A 222 -8.46 44.43 9.24
C HIS A 222 -7.64 45.38 8.35
N LEU A 223 -6.45 45.02 7.95
CA LEU A 223 -5.65 45.84 7.04
C LEU A 223 -6.21 45.75 5.63
N THR A 224 -6.34 46.92 5.00
CA THR A 224 -6.74 47.01 3.59
C THR A 224 -5.68 46.28 2.73
N GLN A 225 -6.13 45.23 2.07
CA GLN A 225 -5.23 44.47 1.20
C GLN A 225 -4.95 45.22 -0.11
N PRO A 226 -3.70 45.24 -0.60
CA PRO A 226 -3.38 45.86 -1.87
C PRO A 226 -4.10 45.13 -3.01
N ARG A 227 -4.73 45.92 -3.91
CA ARG A 227 -5.31 45.40 -5.16
C ARG A 227 -4.27 45.47 -6.26
N PHE A 228 -4.00 44.31 -6.84
CA PHE A 228 -3.18 44.23 -8.07
C PHE A 228 -4.06 44.52 -9.26
N TYR A 229 -3.68 45.51 -10.07
CA TYR A 229 -4.44 45.92 -11.28
C TYR A 229 -3.83 45.30 -12.55
N LYS A 230 -2.54 44.97 -12.54
CA LYS A 230 -1.82 44.42 -13.71
C LYS A 230 -0.68 43.55 -13.23
N PHE A 231 -0.47 42.45 -13.96
CA PHE A 231 0.67 41.57 -13.78
C PHE A 231 1.38 41.43 -15.12
N ASP A 232 2.67 41.73 -15.16
CA ASP A 232 3.54 41.46 -16.29
C ASP A 232 4.55 40.39 -15.88
N TYR A 233 4.45 39.22 -16.50
CA TYR A 233 5.36 38.11 -16.23
C TYR A 233 6.21 37.83 -17.47
N LYS A 234 7.53 37.76 -17.29
CA LYS A 234 8.44 37.11 -18.24
C LYS A 234 8.87 35.80 -17.61
N ILE A 235 8.52 34.71 -18.25
CA ILE A 235 8.75 33.36 -17.73
C ILE A 235 9.65 32.63 -18.72
N ASP A 236 10.87 32.28 -18.27
CA ASP A 236 11.77 31.40 -18.98
C ASP A 236 11.67 30.01 -18.38
N ILE A 237 11.21 29.05 -19.19
CA ILE A 237 10.98 27.67 -18.74
C ILE A 237 12.13 26.81 -19.26
N MET A 238 12.83 26.13 -18.34
CA MET A 238 13.90 25.18 -18.64
C MET A 238 13.43 23.75 -18.30
N PRO A 239 12.74 23.06 -19.23
CA PRO A 239 12.13 21.76 -18.96
C PRO A 239 13.16 20.68 -18.58
N GLU A 240 14.37 20.74 -19.17
CA GLU A 240 15.45 19.78 -18.93
C GLU A 240 15.99 19.87 -17.50
N GLU A 241 16.09 21.08 -16.95
CA GLU A 241 16.53 21.35 -15.59
C GLU A 241 15.39 21.33 -14.57
N ARG A 242 14.14 21.15 -15.01
CA ARG A 242 12.92 21.29 -14.20
C ARG A 242 12.90 22.58 -13.40
N SER A 243 13.39 23.65 -13.99
CA SER A 243 13.48 24.97 -13.39
C SER A 243 12.75 26.00 -14.24
N LEU A 244 12.35 27.09 -13.58
CA LEU A 244 11.78 28.25 -14.26
C LEU A 244 12.32 29.54 -13.61
N VAL A 245 12.59 30.55 -14.42
CA VAL A 245 12.95 31.87 -13.96
C VAL A 245 11.78 32.81 -14.27
N VAL A 246 11.29 33.49 -13.24
CA VAL A 246 10.16 34.40 -13.36
C VAL A 246 10.60 35.81 -13.00
N HIS A 247 10.41 36.72 -13.92
CA HIS A 247 10.49 38.15 -13.70
C HIS A 247 9.08 38.71 -13.70
N ALA A 248 8.66 39.26 -12.57
CA ALA A 248 7.34 39.82 -12.39
C ALA A 248 7.41 41.32 -12.10
#